data_eed39aa31c25040f513b6e276adfa680
#
_entry.id   eed39aa31c25040f513b6e276adfa680
#
_cell.length_a   1.000
_cell.length_b   1.000
_cell.length_c   1.000
_cell.angle_alpha   90.00
_cell.angle_beta   90.00
_cell.angle_gamma   90.00
#
_symmetry.space_group_name_H-M   'P 1'
#
loop_
_entity.id
_entity.type
_entity.pdbx_description
1 polymer ?
#
loop_
_entity_poly.entity_id
_entity_poly.type
_entity_poly.pdbx_seq_one_letter_code
_entity_poly.pdbx_strand_id
1 'polypeptide(L)'
;MFKKPVKTALAALSLTLLLSSCGGGSLPNYEYEIDMKPYKNALTVTDQAYRILVNKENPCGADYAPESLSAIPSELTLYGKSVQMESTAALAAEALVRELHARGYTDIVVTSGYRDYAYQQVLFNTYLGNEQAKHPDWTTEQCRAEVLTYSALPGESEHQTGLCMDLISTGNVTLDVTFADNPAYAWLVDNAHNFGFILRYPEGEEGTTGYSYEPWHYRFVGVDAATKIYKKGITLEEYVK
;
A
#
# COMPACT_ATOMS: atom_id res chain seq x y z
N MET A 1 -54.62 -31.02 49.51
CA MET A 1 -54.32 -29.76 48.79
C MET A 1 -52.84 -29.85 48.36
N PHE A 2 -52.59 -30.43 47.18
CA PHE A 2 -51.23 -30.74 46.71
C PHE A 2 -50.73 -29.60 45.83
N LYS A 3 -49.62 -28.95 46.25
CA LYS A 3 -48.92 -27.93 45.44
C LYS A 3 -48.05 -28.65 44.41
N LYS A 4 -48.25 -28.32 43.11
CA LYS A 4 -47.40 -28.77 42.02
C LYS A 4 -46.11 -27.94 41.99
N PRO A 5 -44.95 -28.53 41.65
CA PRO A 5 -43.72 -27.77 41.50
C PRO A 5 -43.64 -27.08 40.14
N VAL A 6 -43.22 -25.80 40.17
CA VAL A 6 -42.91 -25.00 39.01
C VAL A 6 -41.59 -25.46 38.43
N LYS A 7 -41.56 -25.93 37.18
CA LYS A 7 -40.33 -26.23 36.44
C LYS A 7 -39.82 -24.92 35.82
N THR A 8 -38.72 -24.41 36.33
CA THR A 8 -37.95 -23.33 35.74
C THR A 8 -37.16 -23.90 34.59
N ALA A 9 -37.49 -23.52 33.36
CA ALA A 9 -36.72 -23.81 32.16
C ALA A 9 -35.51 -22.86 32.08
N LEU A 10 -34.31 -23.35 32.28
CA LEU A 10 -33.07 -22.65 31.92
C LEU A 10 -32.94 -22.64 30.41
N ALA A 11 -33.11 -21.48 29.76
CA ALA A 11 -32.77 -21.28 28.39
C ALA A 11 -31.24 -21.14 28.28
N ALA A 12 -30.56 -22.17 27.76
CA ALA A 12 -29.18 -22.10 27.38
C ALA A 12 -29.06 -21.22 26.14
N LEU A 13 -28.53 -20.02 26.32
CA LEU A 13 -28.16 -19.11 25.24
C LEU A 13 -26.88 -19.67 24.60
N SER A 14 -27.02 -20.42 23.51
CA SER A 14 -25.89 -20.85 22.70
C SER A 14 -25.35 -19.64 21.94
N LEU A 15 -24.25 -19.10 22.45
CA LEU A 15 -23.44 -18.10 21.76
C LEU A 15 -22.76 -18.79 20.55
N THR A 16 -23.40 -18.74 19.39
CA THR A 16 -22.78 -19.12 18.13
C THR A 16 -21.70 -18.09 17.83
N LEU A 17 -20.43 -18.42 18.11
CA LEU A 17 -19.31 -17.74 17.50
C LEU A 17 -19.48 -17.91 15.97
N LEU A 18 -19.85 -16.83 15.31
CA LEU A 18 -19.65 -16.69 13.89
C LEU A 18 -18.12 -16.66 13.65
N LEU A 19 -17.53 -17.83 13.45
CA LEU A 19 -16.25 -17.95 12.80
C LEU A 19 -16.42 -17.32 11.42
N SER A 20 -15.99 -16.07 11.29
CA SER A 20 -15.76 -15.44 10.00
C SER A 20 -14.91 -16.42 9.20
N SER A 21 -15.53 -17.07 8.22
CA SER A 21 -14.85 -17.91 7.25
C SER A 21 -13.86 -17.00 6.51
N CYS A 22 -12.59 -17.04 6.91
CA CYS A 22 -11.49 -16.57 6.08
C CYS A 22 -11.55 -17.42 4.80
N GLY A 23 -12.21 -16.89 3.77
CA GLY A 23 -12.20 -17.45 2.43
C GLY A 23 -10.76 -17.41 1.93
N GLY A 24 -10.00 -18.46 2.21
CA GLY A 24 -8.63 -18.60 1.73
C GLY A 24 -8.64 -18.73 0.21
N GLY A 25 -8.40 -17.64 -0.49
CA GLY A 25 -8.12 -17.66 -1.92
C GLY A 25 -6.90 -18.54 -2.22
N SER A 26 -6.74 -18.95 -3.46
CA SER A 26 -5.51 -19.61 -3.92
C SER A 26 -4.50 -18.57 -4.36
N LEU A 27 -3.22 -18.83 -4.12
CA LEU A 27 -2.15 -18.06 -4.75
C LEU A 27 -2.25 -18.17 -6.27
N PRO A 28 -1.79 -17.18 -7.03
CA PRO A 28 -1.68 -17.26 -8.48
C PRO A 28 -0.85 -18.49 -8.91
N ASN A 29 -1.10 -18.96 -10.13
CA ASN A 29 -0.21 -19.93 -10.77
C ASN A 29 1.03 -19.19 -11.27
N TYR A 30 1.97 -18.96 -10.38
CA TYR A 30 3.22 -18.26 -10.59
C TYR A 30 4.36 -19.06 -9.94
N GLU A 31 5.51 -19.10 -10.58
CA GLU A 31 6.69 -19.82 -10.07
C GLU A 31 7.49 -18.89 -9.14
N TYR A 32 7.29 -19.09 -7.84
CA TYR A 32 7.97 -18.32 -6.79
C TYR A 32 9.33 -18.92 -6.48
N GLU A 33 10.34 -18.06 -6.30
CA GLU A 33 11.69 -18.48 -5.85
C GLU A 33 11.75 -18.65 -4.31
N ILE A 34 10.84 -18.03 -3.58
CA ILE A 34 10.77 -18.11 -2.12
C ILE A 34 9.63 -19.03 -1.65
N ASP A 35 9.72 -19.53 -0.39
CA ASP A 35 8.60 -20.22 0.25
C ASP A 35 7.44 -19.23 0.55
N MET A 36 6.33 -19.41 -0.14
CA MET A 36 5.14 -18.57 0.01
C MET A 36 4.23 -18.96 1.17
N LYS A 37 4.52 -20.04 1.87
CA LYS A 37 3.67 -20.55 2.96
C LYS A 37 3.43 -19.53 4.08
N PRO A 38 4.42 -18.73 4.53
CA PRO A 38 4.20 -17.70 5.56
C PRO A 38 3.31 -16.55 5.08
N TYR A 39 3.29 -16.26 3.77
CA TYR A 39 2.67 -15.06 3.19
C TYR A 39 1.29 -15.30 2.60
N LYS A 40 0.91 -16.58 2.37
CA LYS A 40 -0.30 -16.95 1.63
C LYS A 40 -1.55 -16.22 2.13
N ASN A 41 -1.78 -16.18 3.42
CA ASN A 41 -2.99 -15.58 4.00
C ASN A 41 -3.03 -14.06 3.77
N ALA A 42 -1.88 -13.39 3.86
CA ALA A 42 -1.76 -11.96 3.59
C ALA A 42 -2.05 -11.64 2.11
N LEU A 43 -1.54 -12.45 1.20
CA LEU A 43 -1.71 -12.21 -0.24
C LEU A 43 -3.13 -12.47 -0.73
N THR A 44 -3.84 -13.44 -0.13
CA THR A 44 -5.16 -13.89 -0.60
C THR A 44 -6.33 -13.22 0.10
N VAL A 45 -6.11 -12.05 0.70
CA VAL A 45 -7.20 -11.25 1.30
C VAL A 45 -8.18 -10.76 0.24
N THR A 46 -9.46 -10.71 0.62
CA THR A 46 -10.55 -10.26 -0.25
C THR A 46 -11.33 -9.08 0.32
N ASP A 47 -10.94 -8.60 1.51
CA ASP A 47 -11.62 -7.49 2.17
C ASP A 47 -11.54 -6.21 1.33
N GLN A 48 -12.65 -5.49 1.27
CA GLN A 48 -12.74 -4.22 0.56
C GLN A 48 -11.90 -3.12 1.24
N ALA A 49 -11.58 -3.25 2.53
CA ALA A 49 -10.71 -2.33 3.24
C ALA A 49 -9.34 -2.16 2.56
N TYR A 50 -8.82 -3.20 1.89
CA TYR A 50 -7.58 -3.10 1.11
C TYR A 50 -7.72 -2.34 -0.22
N ARG A 51 -8.95 -2.00 -0.62
CA ARG A 51 -9.27 -1.28 -1.87
C ARG A 51 -9.82 0.12 -1.63
N ILE A 52 -9.67 0.62 -0.41
CA ILE A 52 -10.01 2.01 -0.10
C ILE A 52 -9.26 2.95 -1.04
N LEU A 53 -10.00 3.84 -1.71
CA LEU A 53 -9.44 4.87 -2.56
C LEU A 53 -9.16 6.11 -1.73
N VAL A 54 -7.89 6.51 -1.67
CA VAL A 54 -7.44 7.76 -1.05
C VAL A 54 -6.69 8.56 -2.11
N ASN A 55 -7.19 9.72 -2.44
CA ASN A 55 -6.62 10.66 -3.40
C ASN A 55 -7.17 12.08 -3.15
N LYS A 56 -6.91 13.02 -4.06
CA LYS A 56 -7.36 14.43 -3.97
C LYS A 56 -8.88 14.59 -3.87
N GLU A 57 -9.66 13.64 -4.41
CA GLU A 57 -11.13 13.67 -4.40
C GLU A 57 -11.72 12.87 -3.22
N ASN A 58 -10.94 11.93 -2.69
CA ASN A 58 -11.35 11.04 -1.59
C ASN A 58 -10.33 11.10 -0.45
N PRO A 59 -10.23 12.24 0.27
CA PRO A 59 -9.28 12.35 1.37
C PRO A 59 -9.74 11.52 2.58
N CYS A 60 -8.80 10.91 3.29
CA CYS A 60 -9.07 10.33 4.60
C CYS A 60 -8.98 11.39 5.71
N GLY A 61 -9.70 11.15 6.81
CA GLY A 61 -9.69 12.08 7.95
C GLY A 61 -8.32 12.17 8.64
N ALA A 62 -8.12 13.27 9.39
CA ALA A 62 -6.86 13.48 10.13
C ALA A 62 -6.61 12.38 11.18
N ASP A 63 -7.66 11.82 11.75
CA ASP A 63 -7.60 10.78 12.79
C ASP A 63 -7.56 9.36 12.21
N TYR A 64 -7.58 9.22 10.86
CA TYR A 64 -7.51 7.90 10.26
C TYR A 64 -6.11 7.29 10.47
N ALA A 65 -6.10 6.07 10.98
CA ALA A 65 -4.91 5.22 11.08
C ALA A 65 -5.31 3.77 10.81
N PRO A 66 -4.39 2.94 10.28
CA PRO A 66 -4.59 1.50 10.17
C PRO A 66 -4.83 0.87 11.56
N GLU A 67 -5.67 -0.17 11.63
CA GLU A 67 -5.92 -0.91 12.89
C GLU A 67 -4.65 -1.54 13.46
N SER A 68 -3.73 -1.96 12.59
CA SER A 68 -2.46 -2.57 12.98
C SER A 68 -1.34 -2.17 12.02
N LEU A 69 -0.17 -1.92 12.57
CA LEU A 69 1.05 -1.66 11.82
C LEU A 69 2.11 -2.69 12.18
N SER A 70 2.84 -3.16 11.18
CA SER A 70 4.00 -4.03 11.34
C SER A 70 5.21 -3.45 10.62
N ALA A 71 6.39 -3.63 11.21
CA ALA A 71 7.64 -3.21 10.60
C ALA A 71 8.02 -4.15 9.45
N ILE A 72 8.53 -3.59 8.37
CA ILE A 72 9.28 -4.32 7.34
C ILE A 72 10.62 -4.75 7.97
N PRO A 73 11.09 -5.99 7.75
CA PRO A 73 12.41 -6.42 8.21
C PRO A 73 13.51 -5.43 7.77
N SER A 74 14.37 -5.04 8.70
CA SER A 74 15.35 -3.96 8.49
C SER A 74 16.36 -4.24 7.36
N GLU A 75 16.63 -5.52 7.08
CA GLU A 75 17.47 -5.95 5.96
C GLU A 75 16.83 -5.68 4.58
N LEU A 76 15.51 -5.43 4.53
CA LEU A 76 14.75 -5.12 3.32
C LEU A 76 14.44 -3.62 3.18
N THR A 77 14.98 -2.79 4.08
CA THR A 77 14.74 -1.34 4.08
C THR A 77 16.01 -0.56 3.81
N LEU A 78 15.86 0.66 3.28
CA LEU A 78 16.98 1.54 2.98
C LEU A 78 17.81 1.83 4.26
N TYR A 79 19.06 1.38 4.28
CA TYR A 79 19.99 1.56 5.41
C TYR A 79 19.48 1.06 6.77
N GLY A 80 18.62 0.01 6.77
CA GLY A 80 18.03 -0.52 8.01
C GLY A 80 17.02 0.41 8.68
N LYS A 81 16.49 1.39 7.96
CA LYS A 81 15.50 2.36 8.43
C LYS A 81 14.22 1.67 8.90
N SER A 82 13.64 2.15 10.00
CA SER A 82 12.33 1.65 10.43
C SER A 82 11.25 2.11 9.47
N VAL A 83 10.63 1.16 8.76
CA VAL A 83 9.49 1.37 7.87
C VAL A 83 8.36 0.47 8.34
N GLN A 84 7.17 1.04 8.49
CA GLN A 84 5.96 0.30 8.88
C GLN A 84 4.93 0.36 7.74
N MET A 85 4.11 -0.69 7.67
CA MET A 85 2.90 -0.73 6.82
C MET A 85 1.75 -1.35 7.61
N GLU A 86 0.52 -1.30 7.09
CA GLU A 86 -0.57 -2.13 7.59
C GLU A 86 -0.09 -3.59 7.63
N SER A 87 -0.44 -4.34 8.69
CA SER A 87 0.25 -5.59 9.01
C SER A 87 0.17 -6.65 7.91
N THR A 88 -0.94 -6.72 7.19
CA THR A 88 -1.10 -7.63 6.04
C THR A 88 -0.29 -7.17 4.84
N ALA A 89 -0.33 -5.86 4.54
CA ALA A 89 0.45 -5.27 3.48
C ALA A 89 1.96 -5.37 3.75
N ALA A 90 2.38 -5.30 5.03
CA ALA A 90 3.78 -5.49 5.43
C ALA A 90 4.29 -6.90 5.09
N LEU A 91 3.50 -7.94 5.38
CA LEU A 91 3.85 -9.33 5.00
C LEU A 91 3.91 -9.51 3.48
N ALA A 92 2.98 -8.90 2.75
CA ALA A 92 2.98 -8.94 1.29
C ALA A 92 4.20 -8.20 0.70
N ALA A 93 4.58 -7.05 1.26
CA ALA A 93 5.76 -6.28 0.89
C ALA A 93 7.05 -7.07 1.16
N GLU A 94 7.14 -7.72 2.33
CA GLU A 94 8.26 -8.62 2.64
C GLU A 94 8.39 -9.73 1.59
N ALA A 95 7.27 -10.39 1.22
CA ALA A 95 7.29 -11.44 0.20
C ALA A 95 7.79 -10.91 -1.15
N LEU A 96 7.27 -9.76 -1.62
CA LEU A 96 7.66 -9.15 -2.88
C LEU A 96 9.17 -8.80 -2.92
N VAL A 97 9.69 -8.16 -1.86
CA VAL A 97 11.10 -7.75 -1.83
C VAL A 97 12.04 -8.96 -1.68
N ARG A 98 11.66 -9.98 -0.91
CA ARG A 98 12.44 -11.24 -0.82
C ARG A 98 12.46 -11.98 -2.16
N GLU A 99 11.36 -11.97 -2.90
CA GLU A 99 11.32 -12.55 -4.25
C GLU A 99 12.22 -11.77 -5.22
N LEU A 100 12.22 -10.43 -5.18
CA LEU A 100 13.16 -9.60 -5.95
C LEU A 100 14.60 -9.99 -5.65
N HIS A 101 14.96 -10.12 -4.37
CA HIS A 101 16.31 -10.48 -3.95
C HIS A 101 16.68 -11.91 -4.40
N ALA A 102 15.77 -12.88 -4.31
CA ALA A 102 16.00 -14.24 -4.80
C ALA A 102 16.24 -14.28 -6.30
N ARG A 103 15.64 -13.35 -7.06
CA ARG A 103 15.85 -13.20 -8.51
C ARG A 103 17.07 -12.36 -8.89
N GLY A 104 17.85 -11.91 -7.90
CA GLY A 104 19.10 -11.18 -8.12
C GLY A 104 18.99 -9.66 -8.07
N TYR A 105 17.78 -9.08 -7.86
CA TYR A 105 17.58 -7.64 -7.69
C TYR A 105 17.80 -7.23 -6.22
N THR A 106 18.98 -7.50 -5.68
CA THR A 106 19.30 -7.35 -4.25
C THR A 106 19.49 -5.90 -3.81
N ASP A 107 19.58 -4.98 -4.75
CA ASP A 107 19.69 -3.54 -4.52
C ASP A 107 18.31 -2.85 -4.28
N ILE A 108 17.20 -3.54 -4.54
CA ILE A 108 15.86 -2.99 -4.35
C ILE A 108 15.41 -3.17 -2.90
N VAL A 109 15.07 -2.05 -2.26
CA VAL A 109 14.65 -2.01 -0.85
C VAL A 109 13.48 -1.04 -0.66
N VAL A 110 12.76 -1.19 0.46
CA VAL A 110 11.68 -0.28 0.84
C VAL A 110 12.26 0.97 1.49
N THR A 111 11.87 2.16 1.02
CA THR A 111 12.31 3.43 1.61
C THR A 111 11.22 4.16 2.37
N SER A 112 9.94 3.95 2.05
CA SER A 112 8.79 4.60 2.68
C SER A 112 7.60 3.62 2.76
N GLY A 113 6.80 3.75 3.80
CA GLY A 113 5.55 3.01 4.02
C GLY A 113 4.53 3.92 4.67
N TYR A 114 3.97 3.55 5.83
CA TYR A 114 3.00 4.37 6.56
C TYR A 114 3.56 5.74 6.92
N ARG A 115 2.76 6.78 6.66
CA ARG A 115 2.96 8.16 7.08
C ARG A 115 1.65 8.70 7.62
N ASP A 116 1.62 9.12 8.88
CA ASP A 116 0.42 9.74 9.45
C ASP A 116 0.16 11.16 8.87
N TYR A 117 -1.00 11.68 9.19
CA TYR A 117 -1.43 13.02 8.75
C TYR A 117 -0.43 14.12 9.14
N ALA A 118 0.09 14.07 10.37
CA ALA A 118 1.01 15.10 10.88
C ALA A 118 2.37 15.03 10.16
N TYR A 119 2.87 13.82 9.91
CA TYR A 119 4.10 13.64 9.13
C TYR A 119 3.93 14.16 7.71
N GLN A 120 2.80 13.84 7.04
CA GLN A 120 2.53 14.34 5.69
C GLN A 120 2.44 15.88 5.65
N GLN A 121 1.91 16.51 6.71
CA GLN A 121 1.89 18.00 6.81
C GLN A 121 3.30 18.57 6.87
N VAL A 122 4.19 17.98 7.65
CA VAL A 122 5.59 18.41 7.75
C VAL A 122 6.30 18.22 6.40
N LEU A 123 6.09 17.06 5.76
CA LEU A 123 6.68 16.74 4.47
C LEU A 123 6.25 17.73 3.38
N PHE A 124 4.95 17.99 3.27
CA PHE A 124 4.40 18.94 2.31
C PHE A 124 4.96 20.36 2.50
N ASN A 125 5.02 20.83 3.75
CA ASN A 125 5.58 22.14 4.07
C ASN A 125 7.08 22.22 3.74
N THR A 126 7.82 21.12 3.92
CA THR A 126 9.23 21.03 3.54
C THR A 126 9.40 21.17 2.02
N TYR A 127 8.60 20.46 1.25
CA TYR A 127 8.62 20.57 -0.21
C TYR A 127 8.23 21.98 -0.69
N LEU A 128 7.21 22.58 -0.09
CA LEU A 128 6.82 23.96 -0.39
C LEU A 128 7.97 24.93 -0.13
N GLY A 129 8.67 24.82 1.00
CA GLY A 129 9.84 25.63 1.29
C GLY A 129 10.99 25.42 0.30
N ASN A 130 11.21 24.16 -0.14
CA ASN A 130 12.20 23.85 -1.16
C ASN A 130 11.87 24.49 -2.51
N GLU A 131 10.60 24.43 -2.96
CA GLU A 131 10.18 25.07 -4.21
C GLU A 131 10.29 26.61 -4.14
N GLN A 132 9.93 27.20 -3.00
CA GLN A 132 10.15 28.64 -2.78
C GLN A 132 11.64 29.06 -2.85
N ALA A 133 12.52 28.20 -2.34
CA ALA A 133 13.97 28.43 -2.42
C ALA A 133 14.54 28.27 -3.84
N LYS A 134 14.02 27.31 -4.63
CA LYS A 134 14.40 27.11 -6.03
C LYS A 134 13.88 28.21 -6.95
N HIS A 135 12.71 28.75 -6.64
CA HIS A 135 11.95 29.69 -7.49
C HIS A 135 11.60 30.95 -6.71
N PRO A 136 12.59 31.83 -6.39
CA PRO A 136 12.36 33.02 -5.57
C PRO A 136 11.41 34.03 -6.19
N ASP A 137 11.21 33.96 -7.51
CA ASP A 137 10.29 34.83 -8.26
C ASP A 137 8.85 34.28 -8.35
N TRP A 138 8.61 33.06 -7.86
CA TRP A 138 7.28 32.46 -7.87
C TRP A 138 6.46 32.90 -6.66
N THR A 139 5.14 32.99 -6.85
CA THR A 139 4.22 33.15 -5.72
C THR A 139 4.13 31.85 -4.91
N THR A 140 3.68 31.93 -3.66
CA THR A 140 3.42 30.75 -2.84
C THR A 140 2.43 29.80 -3.52
N GLU A 141 1.44 30.32 -4.22
CA GLU A 141 0.44 29.55 -4.96
C GLU A 141 1.07 28.77 -6.12
N GLN A 142 2.03 29.37 -6.83
CA GLN A 142 2.78 28.69 -7.90
C GLN A 142 3.63 27.57 -7.35
N CYS A 143 4.39 27.82 -6.27
CA CYS A 143 5.17 26.80 -5.59
C CYS A 143 4.27 25.66 -5.05
N ARG A 144 3.11 26.02 -4.48
CA ARG A 144 2.14 25.04 -4.00
C ARG A 144 1.57 24.18 -5.14
N ALA A 145 1.25 24.79 -6.28
CA ALA A 145 0.75 24.08 -7.46
C ALA A 145 1.78 23.06 -7.97
N GLU A 146 3.06 23.44 -7.98
CA GLU A 146 4.16 22.54 -8.34
C GLU A 146 4.25 21.36 -7.37
N VAL A 147 4.30 21.63 -6.05
CA VAL A 147 4.35 20.55 -5.04
C VAL A 147 3.18 19.58 -5.20
N LEU A 148 1.98 20.06 -5.51
CA LEU A 148 0.78 19.22 -5.68
C LEU A 148 0.85 18.28 -6.89
N THR A 149 1.83 18.42 -7.77
CA THR A 149 2.04 17.47 -8.87
C THR A 149 2.70 16.18 -8.40
N TYR A 150 3.53 16.23 -7.35
CA TYR A 150 4.34 15.10 -6.85
C TYR A 150 4.18 14.82 -5.36
N SER A 151 3.44 15.61 -4.60
CA SER A 151 3.18 15.38 -3.18
C SER A 151 1.74 15.70 -2.82
N ALA A 152 1.11 14.79 -2.08
CA ALA A 152 -0.25 14.94 -1.60
C ALA A 152 -0.36 15.92 -0.43
N LEU A 153 -1.53 16.56 -0.29
CA LEU A 153 -1.90 17.20 0.97
C LEU A 153 -2.11 16.15 2.07
N PRO A 154 -2.00 16.55 3.36
CA PRO A 154 -2.42 15.70 4.47
C PRO A 154 -3.87 15.21 4.30
N GLY A 155 -4.07 13.91 4.44
CA GLY A 155 -5.35 13.26 4.17
C GLY A 155 -5.53 12.77 2.73
N GLU A 156 -4.78 13.29 1.76
CA GLU A 156 -4.87 12.89 0.35
C GLU A 156 -3.81 11.82 -0.04
N SER A 157 -2.87 11.52 0.87
CA SER A 157 -1.80 10.56 0.63
C SER A 157 -2.23 9.14 0.98
N GLU A 158 -2.05 8.18 0.06
CA GLU A 158 -2.26 6.76 0.32
C GLU A 158 -1.37 6.19 1.42
N HIS A 159 -0.21 6.80 1.68
CA HIS A 159 0.68 6.37 2.76
C HIS A 159 0.01 6.42 4.14
N GLN A 160 -1.03 7.24 4.33
CA GLN A 160 -1.80 7.26 5.56
C GLN A 160 -2.61 5.98 5.76
N THR A 161 -2.89 5.23 4.69
CA THR A 161 -3.56 3.92 4.80
C THR A 161 -2.62 2.80 5.26
N GLY A 162 -1.30 3.00 5.18
CA GLY A 162 -0.31 1.95 5.39
C GLY A 162 -0.30 0.87 4.29
N LEU A 163 -1.08 1.04 3.22
CA LEU A 163 -1.25 0.04 2.16
C LEU A 163 -0.30 0.22 0.98
N CYS A 164 0.55 1.24 0.98
CA CYS A 164 1.52 1.45 -0.09
C CYS A 164 2.95 1.54 0.44
N MET A 165 3.90 1.32 -0.46
CA MET A 165 5.32 1.45 -0.22
C MET A 165 6.00 2.13 -1.39
N ASP A 166 7.08 2.85 -1.09
CA ASP A 166 8.02 3.33 -2.08
C ASP A 166 9.25 2.41 -2.10
N LEU A 167 9.59 1.90 -3.28
CA LEU A 167 10.79 1.12 -3.54
C LEU A 167 11.91 2.01 -4.07
N ILE A 168 13.14 1.65 -3.76
CA ILE A 168 14.31 2.37 -4.23
C ILE A 168 15.46 1.41 -4.46
N SER A 169 16.39 1.78 -5.35
CA SER A 169 17.66 1.07 -5.48
C SER A 169 18.71 1.67 -4.54
N THR A 170 19.44 0.83 -3.83
CA THR A 170 20.59 1.30 -3.01
C THR A 170 21.71 1.89 -3.86
N GLY A 171 21.73 1.63 -5.17
CA GLY A 171 22.65 2.23 -6.14
C GLY A 171 22.22 3.62 -6.62
N ASN A 172 20.92 3.96 -6.52
CA ASN A 172 20.37 5.29 -6.78
C ASN A 172 19.25 5.57 -5.79
N VAL A 173 19.54 6.38 -4.79
CA VAL A 173 18.61 6.69 -3.69
C VAL A 173 17.72 7.91 -3.96
N THR A 174 17.55 8.29 -5.23
CA THR A 174 16.63 9.36 -5.63
C THR A 174 15.28 8.75 -5.99
N LEU A 175 14.20 9.25 -5.37
CA LEU A 175 12.83 8.91 -5.74
C LEU A 175 12.43 9.79 -6.93
N ASP A 176 12.71 9.33 -8.13
CA ASP A 176 12.34 10.00 -9.38
C ASP A 176 12.11 8.96 -10.50
N VAL A 177 11.74 9.45 -11.68
CA VAL A 177 11.40 8.59 -12.83
C VAL A 177 12.54 7.70 -13.29
N THR A 178 13.81 7.98 -12.90
CA THR A 178 14.96 7.12 -13.24
C THR A 178 14.92 5.76 -12.55
N PHE A 179 14.04 5.56 -11.56
CA PHE A 179 13.78 4.21 -11.04
C PHE A 179 13.29 3.26 -12.15
N ALA A 180 12.60 3.78 -13.17
CA ALA A 180 12.17 2.98 -14.33
C ALA A 180 13.33 2.45 -15.19
N ASP A 181 14.54 3.03 -15.08
CA ASP A 181 15.74 2.55 -15.77
C ASP A 181 16.36 1.33 -15.06
N ASN A 182 15.95 1.02 -13.81
CA ASN A 182 16.44 -0.14 -13.09
C ASN A 182 15.85 -1.43 -13.68
N PRO A 183 16.66 -2.47 -13.94
CA PRO A 183 16.16 -3.74 -14.47
C PRO A 183 15.04 -4.40 -13.65
N ALA A 184 15.00 -4.15 -12.33
CA ALA A 184 13.93 -4.64 -11.46
C ALA A 184 12.56 -4.02 -11.78
N TYR A 185 12.53 -2.81 -12.34
CA TYR A 185 11.26 -2.13 -12.66
C TYR A 185 10.45 -2.91 -13.69
N ALA A 186 11.07 -3.37 -14.78
CA ALA A 186 10.36 -4.18 -15.78
C ALA A 186 9.77 -5.46 -15.16
N TRP A 187 10.55 -6.12 -14.29
CA TRP A 187 10.04 -7.28 -13.55
C TRP A 187 8.88 -6.91 -12.62
N LEU A 188 8.96 -5.80 -11.90
CA LEU A 188 7.91 -5.32 -10.99
C LEU A 188 6.61 -5.02 -11.74
N VAL A 189 6.67 -4.35 -12.89
CA VAL A 189 5.49 -4.06 -13.74
C VAL A 189 4.76 -5.35 -14.10
N ASP A 190 5.51 -6.40 -14.47
CA ASP A 190 4.92 -7.67 -14.90
C ASP A 190 4.50 -8.58 -13.74
N ASN A 191 5.07 -8.43 -12.55
CA ASN A 191 4.94 -9.46 -11.50
C ASN A 191 4.41 -8.98 -10.15
N ALA A 192 4.42 -7.68 -9.83
CA ALA A 192 3.97 -7.19 -8.53
C ALA A 192 2.53 -7.61 -8.19
N HIS A 193 1.67 -7.78 -9.20
CA HIS A 193 0.28 -8.24 -9.03
C HIS A 193 0.18 -9.64 -8.42
N ASN A 194 1.18 -10.53 -8.60
CA ASN A 194 1.24 -11.85 -7.98
C ASN A 194 1.47 -11.78 -6.46
N PHE A 195 1.89 -10.62 -5.97
CA PHE A 195 2.09 -10.31 -4.54
C PHE A 195 1.03 -9.35 -4.00
N GLY A 196 -0.03 -9.08 -4.78
CA GLY A 196 -1.13 -8.22 -4.39
C GLY A 196 -0.86 -6.72 -4.54
N PHE A 197 0.23 -6.32 -5.21
CA PHE A 197 0.57 -4.93 -5.47
C PHE A 197 0.25 -4.51 -6.90
N ILE A 198 -0.05 -3.23 -7.05
CA ILE A 198 -0.18 -2.56 -8.34
C ILE A 198 0.81 -1.40 -8.41
N LEU A 199 1.31 -1.10 -9.61
CA LEU A 199 1.91 0.20 -9.91
C LEU A 199 0.80 1.24 -9.83
N ARG A 200 0.86 2.13 -8.83
CA ARG A 200 -0.29 2.96 -8.46
C ARG A 200 -0.50 4.15 -9.38
N TYR A 201 0.58 4.74 -9.84
CA TYR A 201 0.58 5.94 -10.69
C TYR A 201 1.34 5.66 -11.98
N PRO A 202 0.72 4.92 -12.93
CA PRO A 202 1.35 4.56 -14.19
C PRO A 202 1.46 5.76 -15.13
N GLU A 203 2.43 5.71 -16.04
CA GLU A 203 2.65 6.76 -17.05
C GLU A 203 1.44 6.88 -17.98
N GLY A 204 1.02 8.12 -18.24
CA GLY A 204 -0.13 8.43 -19.09
C GLY A 204 -1.48 8.42 -18.38
N GLU A 205 -1.54 8.08 -17.08
CA GLU A 205 -2.77 8.04 -16.29
C GLU A 205 -2.89 9.21 -15.28
N GLU A 206 -2.09 10.25 -15.44
CA GLU A 206 -2.09 11.43 -14.55
C GLU A 206 -3.47 12.11 -14.50
N GLY A 207 -4.19 12.09 -15.63
CA GLY A 207 -5.56 12.62 -15.73
C GLY A 207 -6.59 11.84 -14.93
N THR A 208 -6.35 10.54 -14.69
CA THR A 208 -7.22 9.66 -13.92
C THR A 208 -6.84 9.62 -12.45
N THR A 209 -5.54 9.53 -12.15
CA THR A 209 -5.01 9.39 -10.79
C THR A 209 -4.83 10.71 -10.06
N GLY A 210 -4.63 11.79 -10.81
CA GLY A 210 -4.36 13.13 -10.28
C GLY A 210 -2.90 13.34 -9.80
N TYR A 211 -2.00 12.35 -10.01
CA TYR A 211 -0.58 12.40 -9.65
C TYR A 211 0.29 12.11 -10.86
N SER A 212 1.52 12.63 -10.84
CA SER A 212 2.54 12.34 -11.84
C SER A 212 2.90 10.84 -11.83
N TYR A 213 3.54 10.38 -12.90
CA TYR A 213 4.10 9.04 -12.98
C TYR A 213 5.10 8.77 -11.85
N GLU A 214 4.88 7.68 -11.09
CA GLU A 214 5.72 7.28 -9.96
C GLU A 214 6.12 5.79 -10.06
N PRO A 215 7.19 5.44 -10.79
CA PRO A 215 7.60 4.05 -11.00
C PRO A 215 8.00 3.32 -9.71
N TRP A 216 8.25 4.03 -8.62
CA TRP A 216 8.64 3.50 -7.31
C TRP A 216 7.44 3.17 -6.40
N HIS A 217 6.23 3.71 -6.67
CA HIS A 217 5.09 3.67 -5.76
C HIS A 217 4.19 2.47 -6.04
N TYR A 218 4.16 1.52 -5.10
CA TYR A 218 3.36 0.29 -5.20
C TYR A 218 2.30 0.23 -4.12
N ARG A 219 1.04 -0.01 -4.54
CA ARG A 219 -0.13 -0.09 -3.68
C ARG A 219 -0.61 -1.52 -3.53
N PHE A 220 -0.77 -1.99 -2.27
CA PHE A 220 -1.37 -3.27 -1.94
C PHE A 220 -2.91 -3.21 -2.03
N VAL A 221 -3.50 -4.17 -2.73
CA VAL A 221 -4.95 -4.33 -2.92
C VAL A 221 -5.39 -5.81 -2.81
N GLY A 222 -4.47 -6.72 -2.48
CA GLY A 222 -4.65 -8.17 -2.52
C GLY A 222 -4.53 -8.74 -3.94
N VAL A 223 -4.12 -10.01 -4.03
CA VAL A 223 -3.77 -10.67 -5.30
C VAL A 223 -4.92 -10.68 -6.32
N ASP A 224 -6.17 -10.94 -5.87
CA ASP A 224 -7.31 -11.02 -6.78
C ASP A 224 -7.58 -9.67 -7.47
N ALA A 225 -7.59 -8.58 -6.70
CA ALA A 225 -7.79 -7.23 -7.24
C ALA A 225 -6.59 -6.79 -8.10
N ALA A 226 -5.36 -6.98 -7.60
CA ALA A 226 -4.14 -6.61 -8.33
C ALA A 226 -4.05 -7.32 -9.69
N THR A 227 -4.36 -8.63 -9.74
CA THR A 227 -4.37 -9.40 -10.99
C THR A 227 -5.44 -8.90 -11.98
N LYS A 228 -6.62 -8.50 -11.48
CA LYS A 228 -7.68 -7.95 -12.34
C LYS A 228 -7.31 -6.58 -12.91
N ILE A 229 -6.73 -5.71 -12.07
CA ILE A 229 -6.22 -4.39 -12.45
C ILE A 229 -5.14 -4.55 -13.53
N TYR A 230 -4.12 -5.38 -13.27
CA TYR A 230 -3.04 -5.67 -14.20
C TYR A 230 -3.54 -6.18 -15.55
N LYS A 231 -4.40 -7.24 -15.55
CA LYS A 231 -4.91 -7.85 -16.79
C LYS A 231 -5.78 -6.92 -17.63
N LYS A 232 -6.45 -5.98 -16.99
CA LYS A 232 -7.30 -5.00 -17.70
C LYS A 232 -6.53 -3.76 -18.12
N GLY A 233 -5.33 -3.51 -17.56
CA GLY A 233 -4.56 -2.29 -17.78
C GLY A 233 -5.31 -1.05 -17.30
N ILE A 234 -5.90 -1.10 -16.10
CA ILE A 234 -6.72 -0.01 -15.52
C ILE A 234 -6.11 0.49 -14.20
N THR A 235 -6.51 1.68 -13.78
CA THR A 235 -6.11 2.26 -12.49
C THR A 235 -6.96 1.73 -11.33
N LEU A 236 -6.59 2.07 -10.09
CA LEU A 236 -7.41 1.76 -8.91
C LEU A 236 -8.73 2.53 -8.96
N GLU A 237 -8.72 3.78 -9.42
CA GLU A 237 -9.90 4.63 -9.61
C GLU A 237 -10.94 3.96 -10.51
N GLU A 238 -10.50 3.35 -11.59
CA GLU A 238 -11.38 2.66 -12.54
C GLU A 238 -11.87 1.31 -12.00
N TYR A 239 -11.05 0.66 -11.18
CA TYR A 239 -11.40 -0.64 -10.58
C TYR A 239 -12.47 -0.54 -9.50
N VAL A 240 -12.51 0.56 -8.74
CA VAL A 240 -13.46 0.74 -7.61
C VAL A 240 -14.74 1.47 -7.99
N LYS A 241 -14.85 1.98 -9.24
CA LYS A 241 -16.10 2.54 -9.81
C LYS A 241 -17.10 1.42 -10.11
#